data_aa9a9109f37248756650336d94e4f2a8
#
_entry.id   aa9a9109f37248756650336d94e4f2a8
#
_cell.length_a   1.000
_cell.length_b   1.000
_cell.length_c   1.000
_cell.angle_alpha   90.00
_cell.angle_beta   90.00
_cell.angle_gamma   90.00
#
_symmetry.space_group_name_H-M   'P 1'
#
loop_
_entity.id
_entity.type
_entity.pdbx_description
1 polymer ?
#
loop_
_entity_poly.entity_id
_entity_poly.type
_entity_poly.pdbx_seq_one_letter_code
_entity_poly.pdbx_strand_id
1 'polypeptide(L)'
;MKEPTLVILAAGMGSRFGGLKQITAVDGHGHAIIDYSLFDAYRAGFRKVAFIIKHEIEEDFKARVGRRMEKYFDVRYVFQQLDCLPEGYAVPDGRVKPWGTGHAVLCARGIVDGPFAVINADDYYGPSAYTALYEFLSQPRPAGEQAMVAYQLRRTVTENGSVARGICQVEGGFLTGVVERTHIEKRGEDAAYTENGADFVPLSGDLPVSMNCWGFGESMLEELNDRFPAWLDAHLTENPLKCEYFLPFVVNEMIEEGKGKVRVLNCHETWYGITYKEDMDSVVSHLAALRAEGKYPEILLD
;
A
#
# COMPACT_ATOMS: atom_id res chain seq x y z
N MET A 1 -0.51 19.22 -16.80
CA MET A 1 -0.08 17.91 -16.25
C MET A 1 -1.23 16.93 -16.38
N LYS A 2 -0.95 15.63 -16.52
CA LYS A 2 -1.97 14.58 -16.42
C LYS A 2 -2.49 14.51 -14.97
N GLU A 3 -3.76 14.21 -14.80
CA GLU A 3 -4.37 14.04 -13.47
C GLU A 3 -3.80 12.81 -12.76
N PRO A 4 -3.54 12.87 -11.44
CA PRO A 4 -3.05 11.74 -10.69
C PRO A 4 -4.05 10.58 -10.64
N THR A 5 -3.56 9.34 -10.75
CA THR A 5 -4.34 8.12 -10.58
C THR A 5 -4.08 7.52 -9.19
N LEU A 6 -5.13 7.11 -8.48
CA LEU A 6 -5.00 6.29 -7.28
C LEU A 6 -4.93 4.82 -7.67
N VAL A 7 -3.82 4.15 -7.41
CA VAL A 7 -3.62 2.72 -7.63
C VAL A 7 -3.84 1.99 -6.30
N ILE A 8 -4.78 1.07 -6.27
CA ILE A 8 -5.16 0.34 -5.05
C ILE A 8 -4.81 -1.13 -5.20
N LEU A 9 -3.91 -1.62 -4.34
CA LEU A 9 -3.48 -3.01 -4.30
C LEU A 9 -4.55 -3.88 -3.60
N ALA A 10 -5.36 -4.59 -4.35
CA ALA A 10 -6.44 -5.44 -3.87
C ALA A 10 -6.31 -6.91 -4.29
N ALA A 11 -5.18 -7.32 -4.89
CA ALA A 11 -4.91 -8.70 -5.30
C ALA A 11 -4.42 -9.61 -4.17
N GLY A 12 -4.16 -9.06 -2.98
CA GLY A 12 -3.70 -9.81 -1.80
C GLY A 12 -4.76 -10.82 -1.34
N MET A 13 -4.35 -12.08 -1.21
CA MET A 13 -5.18 -13.09 -0.55
C MET A 13 -4.98 -12.95 0.95
N GLY A 14 -5.96 -12.41 1.66
CA GLY A 14 -5.96 -12.38 3.14
C GLY A 14 -5.94 -13.79 3.72
N SER A 15 -4.87 -14.55 3.48
CA SER A 15 -4.74 -15.99 3.81
C SER A 15 -4.95 -16.29 5.29
N ARG A 16 -4.77 -15.30 6.17
CA ARG A 16 -5.00 -15.42 7.62
C ARG A 16 -6.44 -15.07 8.02
N PHE A 17 -7.22 -14.43 7.15
CA PHE A 17 -8.56 -13.94 7.46
C PHE A 17 -9.70 -14.88 6.98
N GLY A 18 -9.41 -15.81 6.07
CA GLY A 18 -10.38 -16.81 5.58
C GLY A 18 -11.46 -16.27 4.64
N GLY A 19 -11.23 -15.09 4.01
CA GLY A 19 -12.18 -14.47 3.08
C GLY A 19 -11.58 -13.27 2.35
N LEU A 20 -12.39 -12.57 1.53
CA LEU A 20 -12.02 -11.34 0.86
C LEU A 20 -11.99 -10.18 1.88
N LYS A 21 -10.88 -10.06 2.60
CA LYS A 21 -10.64 -9.05 3.65
C LYS A 21 -10.90 -7.62 3.16
N GLN A 22 -10.55 -7.34 1.91
CA GLN A 22 -10.62 -6.02 1.28
C GLN A 22 -12.04 -5.47 1.15
N ILE A 23 -13.04 -6.35 1.20
CA ILE A 23 -14.46 -6.00 1.05
C ILE A 23 -15.31 -6.42 2.25
N THR A 24 -14.67 -6.73 3.38
CA THR A 24 -15.36 -7.03 4.64
C THR A 24 -15.87 -5.72 5.24
N ALA A 25 -17.17 -5.69 5.60
CA ALA A 25 -17.80 -4.52 6.18
C ALA A 25 -17.18 -4.17 7.55
N VAL A 26 -16.89 -2.88 7.76
CA VAL A 26 -16.34 -2.32 8.99
C VAL A 26 -17.31 -1.35 9.69
N ASP A 27 -18.51 -1.20 9.15
CA ASP A 27 -19.58 -0.39 9.76
C ASP A 27 -20.99 -0.98 9.50
N GLY A 28 -22.00 -0.38 10.17
CA GLY A 28 -23.41 -0.80 10.05
C GLY A 28 -24.06 -0.51 8.69
N HIS A 29 -23.41 0.23 7.80
CA HIS A 29 -23.88 0.57 6.45
C HIS A 29 -23.29 -0.35 5.38
N GLY A 30 -22.41 -1.27 5.76
CA GLY A 30 -21.79 -2.24 4.86
C GLY A 30 -20.53 -1.74 4.16
N HIS A 31 -19.97 -0.58 4.55
CA HIS A 31 -18.74 -0.08 3.97
C HIS A 31 -17.53 -0.88 4.48
N ALA A 32 -16.61 -1.18 3.57
CA ALA A 32 -15.29 -1.74 3.86
C ALA A 32 -14.24 -0.62 4.06
N ILE A 33 -13.04 -0.96 4.52
CA ILE A 33 -11.94 0.02 4.67
C ILE A 33 -11.65 0.75 3.34
N ILE A 34 -11.69 0.03 2.23
CA ILE A 34 -11.48 0.62 0.91
C ILE A 34 -12.49 1.74 0.56
N ASP A 35 -13.70 1.68 1.09
CA ASP A 35 -14.73 2.72 0.86
C ASP A 35 -14.33 4.04 1.53
N TYR A 36 -13.75 3.99 2.72
CA TYR A 36 -13.18 5.15 3.40
C TYR A 36 -11.99 5.71 2.63
N SER A 37 -11.11 4.85 2.15
CA SER A 37 -9.97 5.23 1.31
C SER A 37 -10.39 5.95 0.03
N LEU A 38 -11.42 5.45 -0.64
CA LEU A 38 -11.99 6.05 -1.85
C LEU A 38 -12.69 7.37 -1.56
N PHE A 39 -13.43 7.46 -0.45
CA PHE A 39 -14.06 8.70 0.00
C PHE A 39 -13.03 9.79 0.28
N ASP A 40 -11.97 9.48 1.02
CA ASP A 40 -10.90 10.42 1.32
C ASP A 40 -10.14 10.84 0.06
N ALA A 41 -9.85 9.92 -0.83
CA ALA A 41 -9.20 10.20 -2.11
C ALA A 41 -10.07 11.11 -3.01
N TYR A 42 -11.38 10.87 -3.06
CA TYR A 42 -12.32 11.72 -3.80
C TYR A 42 -12.32 13.15 -3.24
N ARG A 43 -12.35 13.29 -1.93
CA ARG A 43 -12.28 14.61 -1.26
C ARG A 43 -10.96 15.31 -1.47
N ALA A 44 -9.84 14.56 -1.52
CA ALA A 44 -8.51 15.10 -1.82
C ALA A 44 -8.39 15.60 -3.27
N GLY A 45 -9.21 15.12 -4.20
CA GLY A 45 -9.23 15.55 -5.59
C GLY A 45 -8.96 14.45 -6.62
N PHE A 46 -8.65 13.21 -6.21
CA PHE A 46 -8.51 12.10 -7.16
C PHE A 46 -9.82 11.85 -7.91
N ARG A 47 -9.70 11.62 -9.23
CA ARG A 47 -10.84 11.29 -10.13
C ARG A 47 -10.56 10.07 -10.99
N LYS A 48 -9.35 9.52 -10.91
CA LYS A 48 -8.94 8.28 -11.58
C LYS A 48 -8.54 7.25 -10.54
N VAL A 49 -9.03 6.02 -10.67
CA VAL A 49 -8.64 4.91 -9.80
C VAL A 49 -8.34 3.67 -10.64
N ALA A 50 -7.26 2.97 -10.29
CA ALA A 50 -6.91 1.68 -10.86
C ALA A 50 -6.88 0.64 -9.73
N PHE A 51 -7.78 -0.35 -9.79
CA PHE A 51 -7.81 -1.45 -8.85
C PHE A 51 -6.97 -2.60 -9.37
N ILE A 52 -5.92 -2.97 -8.65
CA ILE A 52 -5.13 -4.17 -8.95
C ILE A 52 -5.76 -5.35 -8.22
N ILE A 53 -6.38 -6.22 -8.97
CA ILE A 53 -7.14 -7.38 -8.49
C ILE A 53 -6.64 -8.67 -9.17
N LYS A 54 -7.24 -9.78 -8.82
CA LYS A 54 -7.14 -11.05 -9.56
C LYS A 54 -8.42 -11.32 -10.34
N HIS A 55 -8.32 -12.06 -11.43
CA HIS A 55 -9.52 -12.45 -12.20
C HIS A 55 -10.53 -13.23 -11.35
N GLU A 56 -10.06 -14.05 -10.41
CA GLU A 56 -10.89 -14.89 -9.57
C GLU A 56 -11.86 -14.12 -8.66
N ILE A 57 -11.54 -12.83 -8.37
CA ILE A 57 -12.38 -11.98 -7.52
C ILE A 57 -13.05 -10.85 -8.29
N GLU A 58 -12.90 -10.77 -9.61
CA GLU A 58 -13.31 -9.63 -10.43
C GLU A 58 -14.79 -9.30 -10.26
N GLU A 59 -15.69 -10.28 -10.45
CA GLU A 59 -17.13 -10.04 -10.39
C GLU A 59 -17.59 -9.65 -8.98
N ASP A 60 -17.08 -10.31 -7.95
CA ASP A 60 -17.39 -9.99 -6.56
C ASP A 60 -16.88 -8.59 -6.18
N PHE A 61 -15.66 -8.23 -6.60
CA PHE A 61 -15.09 -6.92 -6.36
C PHE A 61 -15.87 -5.82 -7.09
N LYS A 62 -16.19 -6.02 -8.37
CA LYS A 62 -17.00 -5.10 -9.14
C LYS A 62 -18.39 -4.90 -8.55
N ALA A 63 -19.03 -5.97 -8.08
CA ALA A 63 -20.35 -5.90 -7.48
C ALA A 63 -20.37 -5.11 -6.17
N ARG A 64 -19.34 -5.26 -5.34
CA ARG A 64 -19.28 -4.66 -4.00
C ARG A 64 -18.68 -3.26 -3.98
N VAL A 65 -17.70 -2.98 -4.82
CA VAL A 65 -16.93 -1.72 -4.83
C VAL A 65 -16.98 -1.07 -6.21
N GLY A 66 -16.54 -1.77 -7.25
CA GLY A 66 -16.20 -1.17 -8.53
C GLY A 66 -17.34 -0.41 -9.19
N ARG A 67 -18.50 -1.06 -9.41
CA ARG A 67 -19.65 -0.44 -10.10
C ARG A 67 -20.19 0.80 -9.41
N ARG A 68 -20.09 0.87 -8.09
CA ARG A 68 -20.49 2.05 -7.33
C ARG A 68 -19.50 3.19 -7.55
N MET A 69 -18.21 2.88 -7.58
CA MET A 69 -17.14 3.86 -7.77
C MET A 69 -17.05 4.42 -9.19
N GLU A 70 -17.55 3.72 -10.20
CA GLU A 70 -17.65 4.20 -11.59
C GLU A 70 -18.49 5.47 -11.75
N LYS A 71 -19.33 5.81 -10.75
CA LYS A 71 -20.09 7.07 -10.72
C LYS A 71 -19.21 8.28 -10.36
N TYR A 72 -18.09 8.05 -9.68
CA TYR A 72 -17.24 9.09 -9.07
C TYR A 72 -15.86 9.19 -9.67
N PHE A 73 -15.37 8.08 -10.26
CA PHE A 73 -14.02 7.95 -10.80
C PHE A 73 -14.04 7.37 -12.22
N ASP A 74 -13.02 7.73 -13.02
CA ASP A 74 -12.59 6.91 -14.15
C ASP A 74 -11.91 5.66 -13.58
N VAL A 75 -12.66 4.54 -13.55
CA VAL A 75 -12.22 3.28 -12.95
C VAL A 75 -11.54 2.41 -13.98
N ARG A 76 -10.36 1.89 -13.63
CA ARG A 76 -9.62 0.87 -14.39
C ARG A 76 -9.42 -0.37 -13.52
N TYR A 77 -9.51 -1.54 -14.14
CA TYR A 77 -9.22 -2.82 -13.51
C TYR A 77 -7.92 -3.37 -14.11
N VAL A 78 -6.98 -3.70 -13.25
CA VAL A 78 -5.67 -4.23 -13.58
C VAL A 78 -5.56 -5.61 -12.95
N PHE A 79 -5.05 -6.59 -13.69
CA PHE A 79 -5.00 -7.96 -13.20
C PHE A 79 -3.57 -8.37 -12.89
N GLN A 80 -3.31 -8.67 -11.61
CA GLN A 80 -2.06 -9.29 -11.18
C GLN A 80 -2.19 -10.81 -11.24
N GLN A 81 -1.66 -11.41 -12.31
CA GLN A 81 -1.65 -12.87 -12.48
C GLN A 81 -0.21 -13.42 -12.34
N LEU A 82 -0.07 -14.71 -12.02
CA LEU A 82 1.23 -15.34 -11.86
C LEU A 82 2.00 -15.41 -13.18
N ASP A 83 1.31 -15.51 -14.31
CA ASP A 83 1.86 -15.58 -15.65
C ASP A 83 2.15 -14.20 -16.30
N CYS A 84 1.87 -13.09 -15.60
CA CYS A 84 2.31 -11.77 -16.01
C CYS A 84 3.83 -11.62 -15.80
N LEU A 85 4.60 -12.36 -16.58
CA LEU A 85 6.06 -12.43 -16.53
C LEU A 85 6.68 -11.87 -17.82
N PRO A 86 7.92 -11.39 -17.78
CA PRO A 86 8.66 -11.04 -18.98
C PRO A 86 8.87 -12.26 -19.90
N GLU A 87 9.13 -11.99 -21.18
CA GLU A 87 9.47 -13.05 -22.15
C GLU A 87 10.66 -13.89 -21.66
N GLY A 88 10.56 -15.20 -21.79
CA GLY A 88 11.60 -16.16 -21.37
C GLY A 88 11.45 -16.68 -19.95
N TYR A 89 10.53 -16.13 -19.13
CA TYR A 89 10.25 -16.65 -17.79
C TYR A 89 8.96 -17.45 -17.75
N ALA A 90 8.91 -18.44 -16.87
CA ALA A 90 7.74 -19.28 -16.63
C ALA A 90 7.41 -19.32 -15.12
N VAL A 91 6.13 -19.52 -14.82
CA VAL A 91 5.70 -19.71 -13.43
C VAL A 91 6.27 -21.02 -12.90
N PRO A 92 7.02 -21.02 -11.78
CA PRO A 92 7.51 -22.24 -11.16
C PRO A 92 6.40 -23.20 -10.77
N ASP A 93 6.60 -24.48 -10.97
CA ASP A 93 5.65 -25.51 -10.59
C ASP A 93 5.32 -25.42 -9.09
N GLY A 94 4.02 -25.40 -8.77
CA GLY A 94 3.52 -25.28 -7.40
C GLY A 94 3.52 -23.87 -6.81
N ARG A 95 3.92 -22.84 -7.56
CA ARG A 95 3.83 -21.47 -7.08
C ARG A 95 2.37 -20.99 -7.07
N VAL A 96 1.88 -20.56 -5.92
CA VAL A 96 0.57 -19.93 -5.73
C VAL A 96 0.67 -18.51 -5.19
N LYS A 97 1.84 -18.13 -4.67
CA LYS A 97 2.09 -16.81 -4.08
C LYS A 97 2.28 -15.76 -5.17
N PRO A 98 1.58 -14.59 -5.10
CA PRO A 98 1.83 -13.47 -6.00
C PRO A 98 3.29 -13.00 -5.95
N TRP A 99 3.72 -12.30 -7.00
CA TRP A 99 5.10 -11.83 -7.15
C TRP A 99 5.46 -10.62 -6.30
N GLY A 100 4.54 -10.10 -5.49
CA GLY A 100 4.77 -8.98 -4.58
C GLY A 100 4.18 -7.65 -5.08
N THR A 101 4.37 -6.60 -4.26
CA THR A 101 3.75 -5.28 -4.48
C THR A 101 4.37 -4.52 -5.65
N GLY A 102 5.66 -4.67 -5.91
CA GLY A 102 6.33 -4.09 -7.09
C GLY A 102 5.77 -4.67 -8.39
N HIS A 103 5.60 -6.00 -8.46
CA HIS A 103 4.97 -6.64 -9.62
C HIS A 103 3.49 -6.23 -9.77
N ALA A 104 2.76 -6.08 -8.67
CA ALA A 104 1.38 -5.60 -8.74
C ALA A 104 1.31 -4.22 -9.43
N VAL A 105 2.16 -3.28 -9.01
CA VAL A 105 2.22 -1.95 -9.63
C VAL A 105 2.71 -2.04 -11.08
N LEU A 106 3.67 -2.91 -11.39
CA LEU A 106 4.15 -3.15 -12.76
C LEU A 106 3.01 -3.59 -13.71
N CYS A 107 2.05 -4.38 -13.23
CA CYS A 107 0.88 -4.78 -14.03
C CYS A 107 0.02 -3.58 -14.47
N ALA A 108 0.15 -2.42 -13.83
CA ALA A 108 -0.56 -1.21 -14.23
C ALA A 108 0.10 -0.46 -15.42
N ARG A 109 1.28 -0.90 -15.86
CA ARG A 109 1.98 -0.33 -17.02
C ARG A 109 1.13 -0.41 -18.28
N GLY A 110 1.03 0.70 -19.00
CA GLY A 110 0.16 0.84 -20.17
C GLY A 110 -1.31 1.10 -19.87
N ILE A 111 -1.73 1.05 -18.59
CA ILE A 111 -3.08 1.37 -18.13
C ILE A 111 -3.08 2.69 -17.35
N VAL A 112 -2.13 2.86 -16.44
CA VAL A 112 -1.92 4.12 -15.71
C VAL A 112 -1.02 5.02 -16.54
N ASP A 113 -1.49 6.22 -16.81
CA ASP A 113 -0.79 7.25 -17.55
C ASP A 113 -0.61 8.51 -16.68
N GLY A 114 0.64 8.91 -16.44
CA GLY A 114 0.97 10.07 -15.61
C GLY A 114 1.31 9.73 -14.16
N PRO A 115 1.26 10.72 -13.25
CA PRO A 115 1.59 10.50 -11.85
C PRO A 115 0.53 9.63 -11.17
N PHE A 116 0.95 8.87 -10.16
CA PHE A 116 0.02 7.99 -9.44
C PHE A 116 0.41 7.81 -7.97
N ALA A 117 -0.61 7.61 -7.14
CA ALA A 117 -0.45 7.15 -5.76
C ALA A 117 -0.65 5.64 -5.68
N VAL A 118 0.00 4.98 -4.73
CA VAL A 118 -0.17 3.55 -4.44
C VAL A 118 -0.56 3.38 -2.98
N ILE A 119 -1.62 2.60 -2.72
CA ILE A 119 -2.08 2.22 -1.39
C ILE A 119 -2.53 0.74 -1.37
N ASN A 120 -2.63 0.17 -0.17
CA ASN A 120 -3.28 -1.12 0.05
C ASN A 120 -4.80 -0.96 0.23
N ALA A 121 -5.59 -1.90 -0.26
CA ALA A 121 -7.05 -1.88 -0.17
C ALA A 121 -7.59 -2.13 1.25
N ASP A 122 -6.80 -2.77 2.11
CA ASP A 122 -7.20 -3.23 3.44
C ASP A 122 -6.61 -2.38 4.59
N ASP A 123 -6.04 -1.22 4.23
CA ASP A 123 -5.43 -0.27 5.15
C ASP A 123 -6.21 1.05 5.18
N TYR A 124 -6.48 1.56 6.39
CA TYR A 124 -6.99 2.90 6.63
C TYR A 124 -5.83 3.88 6.85
N TYR A 125 -5.71 4.86 5.98
CA TYR A 125 -4.62 5.84 5.99
C TYR A 125 -4.99 7.20 6.60
N GLY A 126 -6.29 7.53 6.61
CA GLY A 126 -6.81 8.82 7.04
C GLY A 126 -6.74 9.90 5.95
N PRO A 127 -7.60 10.93 6.04
CA PRO A 127 -7.82 11.92 4.97
C PRO A 127 -6.57 12.76 4.64
N SER A 128 -5.72 13.05 5.63
CA SER A 128 -4.51 13.87 5.41
C SER A 128 -3.47 13.20 4.52
N ALA A 129 -3.40 11.85 4.50
CA ALA A 129 -2.51 11.12 3.62
C ALA A 129 -2.87 11.32 2.14
N TYR A 130 -4.15 11.24 1.80
CA TYR A 130 -4.64 11.46 0.43
C TYR A 130 -4.46 12.90 -0.03
N THR A 131 -4.74 13.86 0.85
CA THR A 131 -4.53 15.29 0.58
C THR A 131 -3.06 15.56 0.26
N ALA A 132 -2.13 15.09 1.11
CA ALA A 132 -0.71 15.28 0.91
C ALA A 132 -0.19 14.63 -0.39
N LEU A 133 -0.66 13.40 -0.70
CA LEU A 133 -0.32 12.73 -1.96
C LEU A 133 -0.87 13.45 -3.17
N TYR A 134 -2.14 13.86 -3.15
CA TYR A 134 -2.76 14.56 -4.26
C TYR A 134 -2.08 15.91 -4.54
N GLU A 135 -1.80 16.69 -3.51
CA GLU A 135 -1.09 17.96 -3.61
C GLU A 135 0.30 17.75 -4.20
N PHE A 136 1.07 16.76 -3.72
CA PHE A 136 2.38 16.44 -4.25
C PHE A 136 2.32 16.02 -5.73
N LEU A 137 1.39 15.13 -6.09
CA LEU A 137 1.27 14.57 -7.44
C LEU A 137 0.72 15.56 -8.47
N SER A 138 -0.07 16.54 -8.03
CA SER A 138 -0.71 17.56 -8.89
C SER A 138 0.19 18.76 -9.19
N GLN A 139 1.37 18.85 -8.57
CA GLN A 139 2.30 19.98 -8.78
C GLN A 139 3.46 19.59 -9.70
N PRO A 140 4.04 20.57 -10.44
CA PRO A 140 5.32 20.37 -11.12
C PRO A 140 6.40 19.99 -10.11
N ARG A 141 7.20 18.99 -10.44
CA ARG A 141 8.30 18.52 -9.60
C ARG A 141 9.50 18.09 -10.44
N PRO A 142 10.71 18.05 -9.86
CA PRO A 142 11.89 17.54 -10.55
C PRO A 142 11.67 16.09 -11.04
N ALA A 143 12.28 15.77 -12.18
CA ALA A 143 12.28 14.40 -12.67
C ALA A 143 12.92 13.46 -11.63
N GLY A 144 12.32 12.30 -11.41
CA GLY A 144 12.79 11.32 -10.40
C GLY A 144 12.40 11.67 -8.96
N GLU A 145 11.71 12.78 -8.69
CA GLU A 145 11.18 13.05 -7.34
C GLU A 145 9.87 12.28 -7.12
N GLN A 146 9.90 11.41 -6.12
CA GLN A 146 8.80 10.58 -5.64
C GLN A 146 8.40 11.03 -4.23
N ALA A 147 7.33 10.47 -3.68
CA ALA A 147 6.93 10.71 -2.30
C ALA A 147 6.51 9.43 -1.57
N MET A 148 6.58 9.49 -0.26
CA MET A 148 6.04 8.47 0.63
C MET A 148 5.35 9.16 1.80
N VAL A 149 4.17 8.69 2.18
CA VAL A 149 3.54 9.10 3.44
C VAL A 149 4.10 8.23 4.56
N ALA A 150 4.73 8.87 5.53
CA ALA A 150 5.29 8.20 6.70
C ALA A 150 4.37 8.37 7.92
N TYR A 151 4.23 7.29 8.69
CA TYR A 151 3.50 7.25 9.94
C TYR A 151 4.48 7.09 11.11
N GLN A 152 4.10 7.54 12.30
CA GLN A 152 4.85 7.22 13.50
C GLN A 152 4.66 5.74 13.87
N LEU A 153 5.73 5.03 14.22
CA LEU A 153 5.69 3.60 14.53
C LEU A 153 4.61 3.27 15.58
N ARG A 154 4.51 4.07 16.67
CA ARG A 154 3.51 3.88 17.73
C ARG A 154 2.07 3.89 17.24
N ARG A 155 1.80 4.51 16.09
CA ARG A 155 0.48 4.62 15.46
C ARG A 155 0.19 3.52 14.44
N THR A 156 1.07 2.51 14.36
CA THR A 156 0.98 1.41 13.38
C THR A 156 1.15 0.02 14.01
N VAL A 157 1.41 -0.05 15.30
CA VAL A 157 1.57 -1.31 16.05
C VAL A 157 0.27 -1.67 16.79
N THR A 158 0.07 -2.95 17.06
CA THR A 158 -1.11 -3.49 17.73
C THR A 158 -0.73 -4.17 19.05
N GLU A 159 -1.69 -4.30 19.97
CA GLU A 159 -1.56 -5.10 21.19
C GLU A 159 -1.73 -6.62 20.92
N ASN A 160 -2.25 -6.98 19.74
CA ASN A 160 -2.69 -8.34 19.42
C ASN A 160 -1.56 -9.25 18.91
N GLY A 161 -0.33 -8.73 18.80
CA GLY A 161 0.82 -9.52 18.36
C GLY A 161 1.87 -8.70 17.64
N SER A 162 2.76 -9.41 16.94
CA SER A 162 3.83 -8.77 16.18
C SER A 162 3.37 -8.29 14.79
N VAL A 163 3.99 -7.23 14.32
CA VAL A 163 3.78 -6.68 12.98
C VAL A 163 5.10 -6.55 12.22
N ALA A 164 5.03 -6.47 10.90
CA ALA A 164 6.17 -6.13 10.03
C ALA A 164 6.04 -4.68 9.58
N ARG A 165 7.13 -3.89 9.64
CA ARG A 165 7.16 -2.48 9.20
C ARG A 165 8.49 -2.13 8.55
N GLY A 166 8.44 -1.33 7.50
CA GLY A 166 9.60 -0.68 6.92
C GLY A 166 10.01 0.54 7.76
N ILE A 167 11.03 0.40 8.59
CA ILE A 167 11.58 1.53 9.35
C ILE A 167 12.34 2.45 8.40
N CYS A 168 11.95 3.71 8.34
CA CYS A 168 12.49 4.70 7.42
C CYS A 168 13.65 5.47 8.03
N GLN A 169 14.71 5.67 7.26
CA GLN A 169 15.78 6.61 7.52
C GLN A 169 15.50 7.88 6.73
N VAL A 170 15.50 9.05 7.39
CA VAL A 170 15.09 10.31 6.77
C VAL A 170 16.11 11.39 7.07
N GLU A 171 16.62 12.06 6.04
CA GLU A 171 17.52 13.21 6.14
C GLU A 171 17.00 14.36 5.27
N GLY A 172 16.93 15.56 5.84
CA GLY A 172 16.50 16.76 5.13
C GLY A 172 15.08 16.66 4.52
N GLY A 173 14.21 15.79 5.07
CA GLY A 173 12.86 15.54 4.56
C GLY A 173 12.80 14.54 3.40
N PHE A 174 13.91 13.87 3.11
CA PHE A 174 13.98 12.82 2.10
C PHE A 174 14.33 11.47 2.72
N LEU A 175 13.74 10.42 2.15
CA LEU A 175 14.05 9.04 2.49
C LEU A 175 15.47 8.71 2.02
N THR A 176 16.29 8.17 2.91
CA THR A 176 17.64 7.67 2.61
C THR A 176 17.72 6.15 2.64
N GLY A 177 16.72 5.48 3.21
CA GLY A 177 16.61 4.04 3.20
C GLY A 177 15.39 3.55 3.96
N VAL A 178 14.98 2.32 3.67
CA VAL A 178 13.93 1.59 4.40
C VAL A 178 14.48 0.25 4.83
N VAL A 179 14.40 -0.05 6.11
CA VAL A 179 14.80 -1.34 6.67
C VAL A 179 13.55 -2.10 7.12
N GLU A 180 13.22 -3.18 6.42
CA GLU A 180 12.09 -4.02 6.80
C GLU A 180 12.40 -4.80 8.08
N ARG A 181 11.55 -4.64 9.09
CA ARG A 181 11.57 -5.40 10.34
C ARG A 181 10.32 -6.27 10.40
N THR A 182 10.51 -7.57 10.32
CA THR A 182 9.42 -8.54 10.14
C THR A 182 8.74 -8.94 11.44
N HIS A 183 9.36 -8.63 12.60
CA HIS A 183 8.81 -8.94 13.92
C HIS A 183 9.01 -7.77 14.88
N ILE A 184 8.01 -6.89 14.95
CA ILE A 184 7.97 -5.75 15.85
C ILE A 184 6.80 -5.96 16.82
N GLU A 185 7.05 -5.79 18.10
CA GLU A 185 6.05 -5.84 19.15
C GLU A 185 5.91 -4.49 19.84
N LYS A 186 4.68 -4.12 20.20
CA LYS A 186 4.40 -2.92 20.97
C LYS A 186 4.97 -3.02 22.39
N ARG A 187 5.51 -1.92 22.90
CA ARG A 187 6.05 -1.77 24.26
C ARG A 187 5.63 -0.41 24.83
N GLY A 188 4.36 -0.31 25.27
CA GLY A 188 3.78 0.97 25.72
C GLY A 188 3.69 1.98 24.56
N GLU A 189 4.31 3.15 24.73
CA GLU A 189 4.39 4.17 23.67
C GLU A 189 5.52 3.91 22.65
N ASP A 190 6.37 2.93 22.89
CA ASP A 190 7.46 2.52 22.03
C ASP A 190 7.22 1.11 21.47
N ALA A 191 8.21 0.55 20.80
CA ALA A 191 8.19 -0.81 20.29
C ALA A 191 9.54 -1.48 20.45
N ALA A 192 9.64 -2.77 20.14
CA ALA A 192 10.89 -3.47 20.01
C ALA A 192 10.80 -4.50 18.88
N TYR A 193 11.92 -4.73 18.17
CA TYR A 193 11.98 -5.78 17.15
C TYR A 193 12.93 -6.89 17.54
N THR A 194 12.71 -8.05 16.98
CA THR A 194 13.60 -9.19 17.09
C THR A 194 13.77 -9.88 15.74
N GLU A 195 14.95 -10.44 15.50
CA GLU A 195 15.23 -11.26 14.31
C GLU A 195 15.25 -12.75 14.62
N ASN A 196 15.45 -13.11 15.90
CA ASN A 196 15.60 -14.49 16.37
C ASN A 196 14.49 -14.93 17.36
N GLY A 197 13.56 -14.03 17.69
CA GLY A 197 12.47 -14.29 18.64
C GLY A 197 12.86 -14.22 20.12
N ALA A 198 14.13 -13.98 20.44
CA ALA A 198 14.65 -13.98 21.83
C ALA A 198 15.23 -12.61 22.23
N ASP A 199 16.08 -12.03 21.39
CA ASP A 199 16.75 -10.78 21.67
C ASP A 199 15.95 -9.62 21.06
N PHE A 200 15.41 -8.75 21.91
CA PHE A 200 14.63 -7.61 21.49
C PHE A 200 15.45 -6.31 21.52
N VAL A 201 15.46 -5.60 20.39
CA VAL A 201 16.10 -4.30 20.23
C VAL A 201 15.04 -3.21 20.31
N PRO A 202 15.16 -2.22 21.21
CA PRO A 202 14.20 -1.13 21.35
C PRO A 202 14.12 -0.28 20.09
N LEU A 203 12.90 0.16 19.79
CA LEU A 203 12.56 1.12 18.72
C LEU A 203 11.72 2.24 19.32
N SER A 204 12.12 3.49 19.07
CA SER A 204 11.27 4.63 19.45
C SER A 204 9.95 4.61 18.67
N GLY A 205 8.86 4.83 19.37
CA GLY A 205 7.53 4.98 18.76
C GLY A 205 7.41 6.18 17.81
N ASP A 206 8.36 7.13 17.85
CA ASP A 206 8.38 8.29 16.95
C ASP A 206 9.07 8.01 15.61
N LEU A 207 9.69 6.84 15.44
CA LEU A 207 10.33 6.49 14.18
C LEU A 207 9.34 6.53 13.02
N PRO A 208 9.72 7.13 11.89
CA PRO A 208 8.89 7.11 10.69
C PRO A 208 8.90 5.70 10.07
N VAL A 209 7.72 5.22 9.68
CA VAL A 209 7.56 3.91 9.04
C VAL A 209 6.77 4.02 7.75
N SER A 210 7.10 3.15 6.80
CA SER A 210 6.37 2.95 5.57
C SER A 210 5.19 2.01 5.80
N MET A 211 4.02 2.45 5.35
CA MET A 211 2.79 1.66 5.32
C MET A 211 2.31 1.44 3.88
N ASN A 212 3.25 1.38 2.93
CA ASN A 212 2.98 1.21 1.49
C ASN A 212 2.07 2.30 0.90
N CYS A 213 2.25 3.54 1.34
CA CYS A 213 1.51 4.72 0.89
C CYS A 213 2.47 5.64 0.12
N TRP A 214 2.46 5.54 -1.22
CA TRP A 214 3.46 6.12 -2.10
C TRP A 214 2.87 7.07 -3.12
N GLY A 215 3.68 8.03 -3.58
CA GLY A 215 3.38 8.91 -4.72
C GLY A 215 4.52 8.86 -5.74
N PHE A 216 4.21 8.47 -6.98
CA PHE A 216 5.17 8.22 -8.04
C PHE A 216 4.92 9.07 -9.29
N GLY A 217 5.99 9.34 -10.05
CA GLY A 217 5.91 9.74 -11.44
C GLY A 217 5.71 8.52 -12.35
N GLU A 218 5.26 8.76 -13.58
CA GLU A 218 5.04 7.72 -14.61
C GLU A 218 6.30 6.85 -14.85
N SER A 219 7.51 7.44 -14.72
CA SER A 219 8.79 6.73 -14.90
C SER A 219 8.99 5.56 -13.93
N MET A 220 8.28 5.51 -12.79
CA MET A 220 8.37 4.39 -11.85
C MET A 220 7.92 3.07 -12.47
N LEU A 221 6.97 3.10 -13.40
CA LEU A 221 6.51 1.90 -14.10
C LEU A 221 7.59 1.31 -15.01
N GLU A 222 8.42 2.17 -15.62
CA GLU A 222 9.56 1.73 -16.41
C GLU A 222 10.70 1.21 -15.51
N GLU A 223 10.99 1.87 -14.39
CA GLU A 223 11.99 1.36 -13.42
C GLU A 223 11.60 -0.03 -12.89
N LEU A 224 10.32 -0.25 -12.58
CA LEU A 224 9.83 -1.56 -12.17
C LEU A 224 9.98 -2.61 -13.28
N ASN A 225 9.66 -2.24 -14.53
CA ASN A 225 9.75 -3.12 -15.68
C ASN A 225 11.20 -3.53 -15.98
N ASP A 226 12.11 -2.57 -15.98
CA ASP A 226 13.50 -2.80 -16.39
C ASP A 226 14.29 -3.62 -15.35
N ARG A 227 13.92 -3.54 -14.07
CA ARG A 227 14.58 -4.28 -12.98
C ARG A 227 14.00 -5.67 -12.75
N PHE A 228 12.75 -5.91 -13.13
CA PHE A 228 12.06 -7.16 -12.80
C PHE A 228 12.75 -8.42 -13.38
N PRO A 229 13.26 -8.45 -14.63
CA PRO A 229 14.00 -9.59 -15.16
C PRO A 229 15.24 -9.95 -14.33
N ALA A 230 16.08 -8.98 -14.02
CA ALA A 230 17.30 -9.20 -13.23
C ALA A 230 16.97 -9.65 -11.80
N TRP A 231 15.88 -9.12 -11.22
CA TRP A 231 15.39 -9.58 -9.92
C TRP A 231 14.91 -11.05 -9.97
N LEU A 232 14.22 -11.46 -11.04
CA LEU A 232 13.81 -12.86 -11.24
C LEU A 232 15.02 -13.79 -11.33
N ASP A 233 16.04 -13.44 -12.12
CA ASP A 233 17.27 -14.22 -12.25
C ASP A 233 17.96 -14.46 -10.89
N ALA A 234 18.00 -13.42 -10.04
CA ALA A 234 18.64 -13.52 -8.74
C ALA A 234 17.85 -14.36 -7.72
N HIS A 235 16.52 -14.35 -7.76
CA HIS A 235 15.69 -14.88 -6.67
C HIS A 235 14.96 -16.18 -7.00
N LEU A 236 14.74 -16.51 -8.29
CA LEU A 236 14.04 -17.73 -8.67
C LEU A 236 14.81 -19.00 -8.31
N THR A 237 16.13 -18.95 -8.32
CA THR A 237 16.99 -20.11 -7.99
C THR A 237 16.92 -20.44 -6.50
N GLU A 238 16.86 -19.43 -5.64
CA GLU A 238 16.91 -19.62 -4.18
C GLU A 238 15.52 -19.88 -3.57
N ASN A 239 14.50 -19.16 -4.03
CA ASN A 239 13.16 -19.24 -3.45
C ASN A 239 12.03 -19.14 -4.49
N PRO A 240 11.92 -20.11 -5.42
CA PRO A 240 10.99 -20.03 -6.55
C PRO A 240 9.52 -19.91 -6.15
N LEU A 241 9.13 -20.45 -5.00
CA LEU A 241 7.73 -20.51 -4.59
C LEU A 241 7.28 -19.30 -3.75
N LYS A 242 8.22 -18.54 -3.13
CA LYS A 242 7.86 -17.53 -2.13
C LYS A 242 8.54 -16.18 -2.32
N CYS A 243 9.53 -16.03 -3.22
CA CYS A 243 10.17 -14.73 -3.46
C CYS A 243 9.13 -13.69 -3.90
N GLU A 244 9.30 -12.44 -3.44
CA GLU A 244 8.39 -11.33 -3.73
C GLU A 244 9.20 -10.09 -4.15
N TYR A 245 8.85 -9.53 -5.29
CA TYR A 245 9.35 -8.27 -5.80
C TYR A 245 8.62 -7.13 -5.11
N PHE A 246 9.19 -6.63 -4.02
CA PHE A 246 8.58 -5.60 -3.21
C PHE A 246 8.84 -4.20 -3.76
N LEU A 247 7.82 -3.35 -3.73
CA LEU A 247 7.92 -1.96 -4.15
C LEU A 247 8.99 -1.16 -3.38
N PRO A 248 9.11 -1.26 -2.03
CA PRO A 248 10.17 -0.59 -1.27
C PRO A 248 11.59 -1.05 -1.66
N PHE A 249 11.77 -2.27 -2.13
CA PHE A 249 13.06 -2.75 -2.61
C PHE A 249 13.53 -1.93 -3.83
N VAL A 250 12.67 -1.76 -4.82
CA VAL A 250 12.97 -0.96 -6.02
C VAL A 250 13.24 0.50 -5.66
N VAL A 251 12.46 1.05 -4.73
CA VAL A 251 12.68 2.42 -4.24
C VAL A 251 14.06 2.57 -3.60
N ASN A 252 14.49 1.61 -2.77
CA ASN A 252 15.81 1.63 -2.17
C ASN A 252 16.93 1.58 -3.22
N GLU A 253 16.84 0.67 -4.20
CA GLU A 253 17.82 0.61 -5.29
C GLU A 253 17.92 1.95 -6.04
N MET A 254 16.77 2.57 -6.35
CA MET A 254 16.77 3.89 -7.02
C MET A 254 17.44 4.98 -6.18
N ILE A 255 17.26 4.97 -4.85
CA ILE A 255 17.92 5.91 -3.93
C ILE A 255 19.44 5.65 -3.92
N GLU A 256 19.88 4.42 -3.78
CA GLU A 256 21.29 4.02 -3.76
C GLU A 256 22.02 4.36 -5.07
N GLU A 257 21.35 4.20 -6.21
CA GLU A 257 21.84 4.54 -7.53
C GLU A 257 21.80 6.07 -7.83
N GLY A 258 21.19 6.87 -6.96
CA GLY A 258 20.99 8.31 -7.18
C GLY A 258 20.02 8.65 -8.31
N LYS A 259 19.20 7.70 -8.74
CA LYS A 259 18.20 7.86 -9.81
C LYS A 259 16.88 8.46 -9.34
N GLY A 260 16.64 8.50 -8.03
CA GLY A 260 15.42 9.04 -7.46
C GLY A 260 15.62 9.65 -6.09
N LYS A 261 14.75 10.60 -5.75
CA LYS A 261 14.61 11.15 -4.39
C LYS A 261 13.18 10.94 -3.94
N VAL A 262 13.01 10.46 -2.73
CA VAL A 262 11.69 10.23 -2.15
C VAL A 262 11.46 11.23 -1.03
N ARG A 263 10.54 12.16 -1.25
CA ARG A 263 10.10 13.12 -0.23
C ARG A 263 9.23 12.41 0.79
N VAL A 264 9.54 12.60 2.05
CA VAL A 264 8.73 12.06 3.15
C VAL A 264 7.64 13.07 3.50
N LEU A 265 6.39 12.68 3.28
CA LEU A 265 5.20 13.43 3.64
C LEU A 265 4.76 12.94 5.02
N ASN A 266 4.82 13.83 6.02
CA ASN A 266 4.44 13.48 7.37
C ASN A 266 2.92 13.38 7.50
N CYS A 267 2.45 12.30 8.13
CA CYS A 267 1.06 12.08 8.46
C CYS A 267 0.91 11.91 9.98
N HIS A 268 -0.02 12.65 10.57
CA HIS A 268 -0.32 12.59 12.00
C HIS A 268 -1.55 11.73 12.33
N GLU A 269 -2.12 11.10 11.31
CA GLU A 269 -3.22 10.15 11.48
C GLU A 269 -2.73 8.85 12.13
N THR A 270 -3.65 8.12 12.74
CA THR A 270 -3.39 6.74 13.14
C THR A 270 -3.75 5.83 11.98
N TRP A 271 -2.78 5.03 11.57
CA TRP A 271 -3.00 3.99 10.59
C TRP A 271 -3.70 2.79 11.26
N TYR A 272 -4.63 2.20 10.54
CA TYR A 272 -5.27 0.95 10.94
C TYR A 272 -5.26 -0.03 9.77
N GLY A 273 -4.88 -1.26 10.06
CA GLY A 273 -4.99 -2.39 9.14
C GLY A 273 -5.42 -3.62 9.91
N ILE A 274 -6.02 -4.58 9.23
CA ILE A 274 -6.47 -5.82 9.84
C ILE A 274 -5.38 -6.86 9.62
N THR A 275 -4.43 -6.99 10.55
CA THR A 275 -3.41 -8.04 10.52
C THR A 275 -3.95 -9.31 11.19
N TYR A 276 -4.58 -9.14 12.33
CA TYR A 276 -5.23 -10.18 13.11
C TYR A 276 -6.75 -9.98 13.09
N LYS A 277 -7.51 -11.05 13.33
CA LYS A 277 -8.98 -10.96 13.37
C LYS A 277 -9.45 -10.01 14.48
N GLU A 278 -8.73 -9.97 15.57
CA GLU A 278 -8.94 -9.14 16.74
C GLU A 278 -8.74 -7.62 16.44
N ASP A 279 -8.00 -7.26 15.40
CA ASP A 279 -7.82 -5.87 14.98
C ASP A 279 -9.12 -5.27 14.44
N MET A 280 -10.07 -6.10 14.00
CA MET A 280 -11.35 -5.65 13.43
C MET A 280 -12.13 -4.76 14.41
N ASP A 281 -12.21 -5.12 15.69
CA ASP A 281 -12.95 -4.34 16.69
C ASP A 281 -12.33 -2.96 16.89
N SER A 282 -11.00 -2.86 16.80
CA SER A 282 -10.27 -1.61 16.90
C SER A 282 -10.55 -0.71 15.69
N VAL A 283 -10.54 -1.28 14.48
CA VAL A 283 -10.88 -0.56 13.23
C VAL A 283 -12.31 -0.03 13.28
N VAL A 284 -13.28 -0.90 13.60
CA VAL A 284 -14.71 -0.54 13.69
C VAL A 284 -14.93 0.58 14.71
N SER A 285 -14.33 0.45 15.89
CA SER A 285 -14.46 1.46 16.97
C SER A 285 -13.87 2.79 16.56
N HIS A 286 -12.72 2.80 15.91
CA HIS A 286 -12.08 4.03 15.42
C HIS A 286 -12.94 4.73 14.35
N LEU A 287 -13.40 4.00 13.34
CA LEU A 287 -14.23 4.57 12.28
C LEU A 287 -15.59 5.08 12.81
N ALA A 288 -16.17 4.38 13.78
CA ALA A 288 -17.37 4.85 14.47
C ALA A 288 -17.13 6.18 15.23
N ALA A 289 -15.98 6.32 15.91
CA ALA A 289 -15.60 7.56 16.57
C ALA A 289 -15.45 8.72 15.58
N LEU A 290 -14.77 8.49 14.45
CA LEU A 290 -14.60 9.50 13.40
C LEU A 290 -15.94 9.95 12.78
N ARG A 291 -16.90 9.02 12.63
CA ARG A 291 -18.27 9.36 12.21
C ARG A 291 -18.99 10.20 13.26
N ALA A 292 -18.89 9.83 14.52
CA ALA A 292 -19.49 10.60 15.63
C ALA A 292 -18.91 12.03 15.73
N GLU A 293 -17.64 12.22 15.35
CA GLU A 293 -16.99 13.53 15.22
C GLU A 293 -17.40 14.30 13.94
N GLY A 294 -18.23 13.70 13.07
CA GLY A 294 -18.67 14.32 11.81
C GLY A 294 -17.62 14.33 10.70
N LYS A 295 -16.51 13.57 10.83
CA LYS A 295 -15.47 13.47 9.80
C LYS A 295 -15.94 12.70 8.59
N TYR A 296 -16.84 11.73 8.78
CA TYR A 296 -17.46 10.93 7.72
C TYR A 296 -18.99 10.99 7.81
N PRO A 297 -19.70 11.09 6.68
CA PRO A 297 -21.15 10.95 6.63
C PRO A 297 -21.58 9.49 6.90
N GLU A 298 -22.89 9.28 7.11
CA GLU A 298 -23.45 7.92 7.26
C GLU A 298 -23.22 7.09 6.01
N ILE A 299 -23.47 7.67 4.84
CA ILE A 299 -23.22 7.05 3.54
C ILE A 299 -22.03 7.77 2.90
N LEU A 300 -21.00 7.02 2.54
CA LEU A 300 -19.77 7.55 1.92
C LEU A 300 -20.03 7.93 0.45
N LEU A 301 -19.55 7.13 -0.49
CA LEU A 301 -19.84 7.26 -1.92
C LEU A 301 -20.85 6.16 -2.30
N ASP A 302 -22.01 6.56 -2.82
CA ASP A 302 -23.13 5.65 -3.09
C ASP A 302 -23.38 5.46 -4.60
#